data_a7925b56648de809fb62356d2df5af77
#
_entry.id   a7925b56648de809fb62356d2df5af77
#
_cell.length_a   1.000
_cell.length_b   1.000
_cell.length_c   1.000
_cell.angle_alpha   90.00
_cell.angle_beta   90.00
_cell.angle_gamma   90.00
#
_symmetry.space_group_name_H-M   'P 1'
#
loop_
_entity.id
_entity.type
_entity.pdbx_description
1 polymer ?
#
loop_
_entity_poly.entity_id
_entity_poly.type
_entity_poly.pdbx_seq_one_letter_code
_entity_poly.pdbx_strand_id
1 'polypeptide(L)'
;MDAITIKDLVVERGGKTILHDMTVSLPKGKITAIVGPNGCGKSTFLKAINCMIPISGGAIDLFGRDVRSFSRKALSREIAFLTQSHDLPQDVPVAELVAMGRFPYRRLLSPLTKEDQAAIHRAIDAVGLQGYEKRPMQHLSGGEQQRAWLAVLLAQDASILLLDEPTTYLDVRHQLRILSLLREINETWGRTVVIVLHDMNQAYQYADEVLMMKEGAIVSTGAPQDVLTPAGLRRVFAIDAEVVRTRTAAPSSCPEAPCRRRGLKGDRHGFIYDKRWKETSLRLYDRLLCGSGG
;
A
#
# COMPACT_ATOMS: atom_id res chain seq x y z
N MET A 1 -13.32 4.42 14.42
CA MET A 1 -13.73 3.02 14.26
C MET A 1 -12.62 2.30 13.51
N ASP A 2 -12.17 1.16 14.02
CA ASP A 2 -11.06 0.42 13.45
C ASP A 2 -11.53 -0.59 12.41
N ALA A 3 -10.77 -0.75 11.34
CA ALA A 3 -11.03 -1.80 10.34
C ALA A 3 -10.43 -3.13 10.78
N ILE A 4 -9.24 -3.06 11.39
CA ILE A 4 -8.52 -4.23 11.87
C ILE A 4 -8.07 -3.94 13.30
N THR A 5 -8.37 -4.85 14.24
CA THR A 5 -7.87 -4.82 15.60
C THR A 5 -7.07 -6.09 15.87
N ILE A 6 -5.87 -5.94 16.36
CA ILE A 6 -4.93 -7.03 16.63
C ILE A 6 -4.58 -6.97 18.11
N LYS A 7 -4.65 -8.13 18.79
CA LYS A 7 -4.36 -8.28 20.22
C LYS A 7 -3.41 -9.44 20.45
N ASP A 8 -2.28 -9.14 21.06
CA ASP A 8 -1.27 -10.11 21.50
C ASP A 8 -0.88 -11.13 20.43
N LEU A 9 -0.77 -10.67 19.18
CA LEU A 9 -0.51 -11.51 18.03
C LEU A 9 0.88 -12.11 18.10
N VAL A 10 0.95 -13.44 18.11
CA VAL A 10 2.19 -14.22 18.01
C VAL A 10 2.15 -15.09 16.77
N VAL A 11 3.23 -15.08 16.00
CA VAL A 11 3.41 -15.96 14.85
C VAL A 11 4.75 -16.67 14.96
N GLU A 12 4.70 -18.00 14.89
CA GLU A 12 5.88 -18.87 14.87
C GLU A 12 6.02 -19.54 13.50
N ARG A 13 7.27 -19.71 13.05
CA ARG A 13 7.58 -20.40 11.81
C ARG A 13 8.92 -21.14 11.93
N GLY A 14 8.90 -22.45 11.64
CA GLY A 14 10.11 -23.27 11.73
C GLY A 14 10.77 -23.25 13.11
N GLY A 15 9.95 -23.26 14.18
CA GLY A 15 10.44 -23.22 15.57
C GLY A 15 10.99 -21.87 16.04
N LYS A 16 10.82 -20.81 15.24
CA LYS A 16 11.23 -19.44 15.61
C LYS A 16 10.00 -18.53 15.68
N THR A 17 9.90 -17.72 16.72
CA THR A 17 8.93 -16.66 16.81
C THR A 17 9.33 -15.51 15.87
N ILE A 18 8.43 -15.16 14.95
CA ILE A 18 8.63 -14.10 13.95
C ILE A 18 7.93 -12.81 14.36
N LEU A 19 6.73 -12.93 14.97
CA LEU A 19 5.99 -11.80 15.52
C LEU A 19 5.76 -12.03 17.02
N HIS A 20 6.04 -11.00 17.81
CA HIS A 20 6.06 -11.05 19.27
C HIS A 20 4.99 -10.12 19.86
N ASP A 21 3.93 -10.66 20.45
CA ASP A 21 2.89 -9.96 21.22
C ASP A 21 2.42 -8.63 20.60
N MET A 22 2.13 -8.64 19.31
CA MET A 22 1.77 -7.41 18.61
C MET A 22 0.33 -7.02 18.92
N THR A 23 0.16 -5.82 19.46
CA THR A 23 -1.17 -5.22 19.71
C THR A 23 -1.26 -3.87 18.99
N VAL A 24 -2.24 -3.72 18.09
CA VAL A 24 -2.47 -2.50 17.30
C VAL A 24 -3.88 -2.48 16.71
N SER A 25 -4.40 -1.26 16.54
CA SER A 25 -5.62 -0.99 15.77
C SER A 25 -5.29 -0.20 14.50
N LEU A 26 -5.85 -0.63 13.37
CA LEU A 26 -5.69 0.04 12.08
C LEU A 26 -7.03 0.70 11.72
N PRO A 27 -7.07 2.03 11.53
CA PRO A 27 -8.32 2.77 11.37
C PRO A 27 -8.97 2.52 10.01
N LYS A 28 -10.30 2.50 9.99
CA LYS A 28 -11.10 2.37 8.77
C LYS A 28 -10.95 3.60 7.86
N GLY A 29 -10.85 3.36 6.55
CA GLY A 29 -10.81 4.42 5.54
C GLY A 29 -9.53 5.25 5.57
N LYS A 30 -8.45 4.74 6.14
CA LYS A 30 -7.14 5.37 6.22
C LYS A 30 -6.09 4.56 5.48
N ILE A 31 -4.99 5.23 5.12
CA ILE A 31 -3.79 4.59 4.60
C ILE A 31 -2.82 4.43 5.76
N THR A 32 -2.53 3.18 6.15
CA THR A 32 -1.50 2.84 7.12
C THR A 32 -0.27 2.30 6.41
N ALA A 33 0.86 2.98 6.52
CA ALA A 33 2.14 2.49 6.00
C ALA A 33 2.88 1.68 7.08
N ILE A 34 3.33 0.49 6.73
CA ILE A 34 4.18 -0.34 7.57
C ILE A 34 5.62 -0.14 7.12
N VAL A 35 6.49 0.31 8.02
CA VAL A 35 7.91 0.52 7.79
C VAL A 35 8.76 -0.24 8.79
N GLY A 36 9.98 -0.62 8.40
CA GLY A 36 10.91 -1.34 9.26
C GLY A 36 12.00 -2.03 8.45
N PRO A 37 13.09 -2.48 9.08
CA PRO A 37 14.20 -3.17 8.42
C PRO A 37 13.74 -4.43 7.67
N ASN A 38 14.57 -4.88 6.70
CA ASN A 38 14.29 -6.15 6.02
C ASN A 38 14.33 -7.30 7.02
N GLY A 39 13.40 -8.26 6.85
CA GLY A 39 13.31 -9.41 7.75
C GLY A 39 12.64 -9.14 9.11
N CYS A 40 12.18 -7.92 9.41
CA CYS A 40 11.53 -7.63 10.70
C CYS A 40 10.09 -8.15 10.84
N GLY A 41 9.54 -8.87 9.85
CA GLY A 41 8.23 -9.52 9.94
C GLY A 41 7.07 -8.81 9.23
N LYS A 42 7.28 -7.73 8.46
CA LYS A 42 6.22 -6.95 7.76
C LYS A 42 5.30 -7.83 6.90
N SER A 43 5.88 -8.60 5.99
CA SER A 43 5.12 -9.51 5.12
C SER A 43 4.43 -10.64 5.90
N THR A 44 5.06 -11.11 6.98
CA THR A 44 4.46 -12.09 7.90
C THR A 44 3.23 -11.51 8.58
N PHE A 45 3.30 -10.25 9.02
CA PHE A 45 2.18 -9.54 9.61
C PHE A 45 1.00 -9.39 8.64
N LEU A 46 1.22 -8.97 7.39
CA LEU A 46 0.16 -8.90 6.39
C LEU A 46 -0.44 -10.28 6.08
N LYS A 47 0.40 -11.33 5.98
CA LYS A 47 -0.05 -12.70 5.74
C LYS A 47 -0.87 -13.26 6.90
N ALA A 48 -0.54 -12.90 8.14
CA ALA A 48 -1.32 -13.27 9.32
C ALA A 48 -2.71 -12.61 9.30
N ILE A 49 -2.80 -11.31 8.99
CA ILE A 49 -4.08 -10.58 8.85
C ILE A 49 -4.97 -11.25 7.80
N ASN A 50 -4.41 -11.68 6.68
CA ASN A 50 -5.16 -12.34 5.60
C ASN A 50 -5.36 -13.84 5.82
N CYS A 51 -5.06 -14.40 6.99
CA CYS A 51 -5.14 -15.83 7.30
C CYS A 51 -4.40 -16.73 6.30
N MET A 52 -3.34 -16.24 5.65
CA MET A 52 -2.49 -17.05 4.76
C MET A 52 -1.50 -17.92 5.54
N ILE A 53 -1.24 -17.55 6.77
CA ILE A 53 -0.41 -18.31 7.72
C ILE A 53 -1.17 -18.46 9.05
N PRO A 54 -0.97 -19.55 9.78
CA PRO A 54 -1.54 -19.69 11.11
C PRO A 54 -0.90 -18.72 12.09
N ILE A 55 -1.68 -18.27 13.06
CA ILE A 55 -1.19 -17.55 14.24
C ILE A 55 -0.99 -18.52 15.40
N SER A 56 0.05 -18.30 16.22
CA SER A 56 0.37 -19.15 17.37
C SER A 56 -0.27 -18.64 18.67
N GLY A 57 -0.62 -17.35 18.71
CA GLY A 57 -1.29 -16.69 19.84
C GLY A 57 -2.00 -15.42 19.42
N GLY A 58 -2.85 -14.92 20.32
CA GLY A 58 -3.58 -13.67 20.13
C GLY A 58 -4.82 -13.78 19.25
N ALA A 59 -5.34 -12.64 18.82
CA ALA A 59 -6.52 -12.51 18.00
C ALA A 59 -6.40 -11.38 16.97
N ILE A 60 -7.10 -11.54 15.85
CA ILE A 60 -7.25 -10.54 14.80
C ILE A 60 -8.73 -10.38 14.52
N ASP A 61 -9.25 -9.18 14.69
CA ASP A 61 -10.64 -8.84 14.41
C ASP A 61 -10.73 -7.92 13.19
N LEU A 62 -11.66 -8.22 12.28
CA LEU A 62 -12.05 -7.35 11.17
C LEU A 62 -13.42 -6.73 11.48
N PHE A 63 -13.46 -5.42 11.57
CA PHE A 63 -14.69 -4.68 11.93
C PHE A 63 -15.37 -5.23 13.20
N GLY A 64 -14.58 -5.66 14.20
CA GLY A 64 -15.05 -6.22 15.46
C GLY A 64 -15.45 -7.70 15.43
N ARG A 65 -15.15 -8.42 14.34
CA ARG A 65 -15.42 -9.83 14.17
C ARG A 65 -14.12 -10.62 13.98
N ASP A 66 -13.93 -11.70 14.74
CA ASP A 66 -12.72 -12.55 14.62
C ASP A 66 -12.54 -13.05 13.18
N VAL A 67 -11.34 -12.82 12.63
CA VAL A 67 -10.99 -13.18 11.25
C VAL A 67 -11.17 -14.68 10.98
N ARG A 68 -10.97 -15.54 11.99
CA ARG A 68 -11.13 -17.00 11.90
C ARG A 68 -12.58 -17.44 11.74
N SER A 69 -13.54 -16.58 12.05
CA SER A 69 -14.97 -16.85 11.87
C SER A 69 -15.45 -16.69 10.43
N PHE A 70 -14.62 -16.12 9.56
CA PHE A 70 -14.95 -15.96 8.15
C PHE A 70 -14.62 -17.24 7.36
N SER A 71 -15.49 -17.61 6.43
CA SER A 71 -15.08 -18.55 5.39
C SER A 71 -14.04 -17.87 4.48
N ARG A 72 -13.18 -18.64 3.81
CA ARG A 72 -12.18 -18.08 2.87
C ARG A 72 -12.83 -17.14 1.84
N LYS A 73 -13.99 -17.53 1.32
CA LYS A 73 -14.74 -16.73 0.35
C LYS A 73 -15.29 -15.43 0.95
N ALA A 74 -15.78 -15.47 2.20
CA ALA A 74 -16.24 -14.28 2.90
C ALA A 74 -15.06 -13.35 3.24
N LEU A 75 -13.94 -13.90 3.72
CA LEU A 75 -12.72 -13.12 3.99
C LEU A 75 -12.20 -12.41 2.73
N SER A 76 -12.18 -13.10 1.58
CA SER A 76 -11.77 -12.52 0.31
C SER A 76 -12.72 -11.42 -0.23
N ARG A 77 -13.89 -11.22 0.35
CA ARG A 77 -14.75 -10.07 0.07
C ARG A 77 -14.45 -8.87 0.96
N GLU A 78 -13.79 -9.11 2.09
CA GLU A 78 -13.39 -8.04 3.02
C GLU A 78 -11.95 -7.60 2.79
N ILE A 79 -11.05 -8.52 2.45
CA ILE A 79 -9.63 -8.27 2.25
C ILE A 79 -9.19 -8.67 0.84
N ALA A 80 -8.58 -7.74 0.12
CA ALA A 80 -7.78 -8.01 -1.08
C ALA A 80 -6.29 -7.88 -0.73
N PHE A 81 -5.48 -8.82 -1.18
CA PHE A 81 -4.06 -8.87 -0.84
C PHE A 81 -3.18 -8.96 -2.09
N LEU A 82 -2.27 -8.01 -2.22
CA LEU A 82 -1.22 -8.00 -3.23
C LEU A 82 0.10 -8.42 -2.59
N THR A 83 0.65 -9.55 -3.02
CA THR A 83 1.97 -10.04 -2.58
C THR A 83 3.10 -9.32 -3.30
N GLN A 84 4.32 -9.39 -2.77
CA GLN A 84 5.50 -8.75 -3.35
C GLN A 84 5.89 -9.31 -4.73
N SER A 85 5.71 -10.61 -4.93
CA SER A 85 6.01 -11.28 -6.20
C SER A 85 4.77 -11.94 -6.78
N HIS A 86 4.60 -11.81 -8.07
CA HIS A 86 3.54 -12.46 -8.83
C HIS A 86 4.18 -13.18 -10.00
N ASP A 87 3.85 -14.45 -10.14
CA ASP A 87 4.15 -15.17 -11.39
C ASP A 87 3.28 -14.54 -12.49
N LEU A 88 3.94 -14.01 -13.53
CA LEU A 88 3.24 -13.45 -14.68
C LEU A 88 2.64 -14.60 -15.47
N PRO A 89 1.30 -14.70 -15.56
CA PRO A 89 0.70 -15.63 -16.49
C PRO A 89 1.05 -15.15 -17.91
N GLN A 90 1.84 -15.95 -18.61
CA GLN A 90 2.15 -15.71 -20.02
C GLN A 90 0.83 -15.80 -20.81
N ASP A 91 0.66 -14.98 -21.84
CA ASP A 91 -0.48 -14.99 -22.76
C ASP A 91 -1.88 -14.69 -22.18
N VAL A 92 -1.99 -14.33 -20.89
CA VAL A 92 -3.29 -13.94 -20.32
C VAL A 92 -3.58 -12.47 -20.63
N PRO A 93 -4.72 -12.14 -21.26
CA PRO A 93 -5.14 -10.76 -21.46
C PRO A 93 -5.42 -10.03 -20.15
N VAL A 94 -5.19 -8.72 -20.12
CA VAL A 94 -5.45 -7.88 -18.95
C VAL A 94 -6.86 -8.08 -18.38
N ALA A 95 -7.88 -8.10 -19.22
CA ALA A 95 -9.26 -8.27 -18.76
C ALA A 95 -9.50 -9.62 -18.09
N GLU A 96 -8.87 -10.68 -18.58
CA GLU A 96 -8.97 -12.02 -17.97
C GLU A 96 -8.25 -12.08 -16.64
N LEU A 97 -7.07 -11.46 -16.53
CA LEU A 97 -6.37 -11.32 -15.26
C LEU A 97 -7.23 -10.57 -14.26
N VAL A 98 -7.77 -9.42 -14.64
CA VAL A 98 -8.59 -8.58 -13.73
C VAL A 98 -9.88 -9.31 -13.33
N ALA A 99 -10.45 -10.14 -14.23
CA ALA A 99 -11.61 -10.97 -13.93
C ALA A 99 -11.35 -12.00 -12.81
N MET A 100 -10.09 -12.38 -12.54
CA MET A 100 -9.74 -13.26 -11.42
C MET A 100 -10.08 -12.60 -10.07
N GLY A 101 -10.05 -11.26 -9.97
CA GLY A 101 -10.52 -10.53 -8.78
C GLY A 101 -11.98 -10.80 -8.43
N ARG A 102 -12.79 -11.28 -9.37
CA ARG A 102 -14.21 -11.60 -9.14
C ARG A 102 -14.47 -13.02 -8.59
N PHE A 103 -13.43 -13.86 -8.43
CA PHE A 103 -13.60 -15.22 -7.87
C PHE A 103 -14.39 -15.29 -6.55
N PRO A 104 -14.24 -14.38 -5.59
CA PRO A 104 -15.04 -14.41 -4.36
C PRO A 104 -16.56 -14.27 -4.57
N TYR A 105 -17.00 -13.77 -5.71
CA TYR A 105 -18.43 -13.55 -6.01
C TYR A 105 -19.01 -14.64 -6.89
N ARG A 106 -18.17 -15.38 -7.62
CA ARG A 106 -18.61 -16.35 -8.61
C ARG A 106 -18.98 -17.71 -7.99
N ARG A 107 -19.91 -18.41 -8.63
CA ARG A 107 -20.10 -19.85 -8.45
C ARG A 107 -19.15 -20.58 -9.40
N LEU A 108 -18.81 -21.81 -9.04
CA LEU A 108 -17.95 -22.65 -9.89
C LEU A 108 -18.57 -22.79 -11.29
N LEU A 109 -17.77 -22.55 -12.32
CA LEU A 109 -18.17 -22.62 -13.75
C LEU A 109 -19.27 -21.66 -14.20
N SER A 110 -19.68 -20.68 -13.39
CA SER A 110 -20.64 -19.67 -13.84
C SER A 110 -19.97 -18.60 -14.73
N PRO A 111 -20.64 -18.10 -15.77
CA PRO A 111 -20.15 -16.96 -16.54
C PRO A 111 -20.09 -15.70 -15.68
N LEU A 112 -19.38 -14.68 -16.16
CA LEU A 112 -19.35 -13.35 -15.52
C LEU A 112 -20.73 -12.72 -15.61
N THR A 113 -21.20 -12.19 -14.49
CA THR A 113 -22.45 -11.40 -14.46
C THR A 113 -22.21 -9.99 -15.02
N LYS A 114 -23.27 -9.23 -15.25
CA LYS A 114 -23.15 -7.82 -15.65
C LYS A 114 -22.45 -6.98 -14.58
N GLU A 115 -22.68 -7.28 -13.29
CA GLU A 115 -22.05 -6.65 -12.15
C GLU A 115 -20.54 -6.96 -12.12
N ASP A 116 -20.15 -8.21 -12.42
CA ASP A 116 -18.74 -8.58 -12.53
C ASP A 116 -18.04 -7.82 -13.66
N GLN A 117 -18.66 -7.76 -14.83
CA GLN A 117 -18.15 -7.01 -15.99
C GLN A 117 -17.99 -5.52 -15.65
N ALA A 118 -18.99 -4.91 -15.01
CA ALA A 118 -18.93 -3.52 -14.58
C ALA A 118 -17.80 -3.29 -13.56
N ALA A 119 -17.58 -4.21 -12.61
CA ALA A 119 -16.49 -4.12 -11.64
C ALA A 119 -15.11 -4.23 -12.34
N ILE A 120 -14.96 -5.13 -13.30
CA ILE A 120 -13.73 -5.29 -14.10
C ILE A 120 -13.43 -4.01 -14.86
N HIS A 121 -14.42 -3.46 -15.59
CA HIS A 121 -14.22 -2.21 -16.33
C HIS A 121 -13.84 -1.05 -15.41
N ARG A 122 -14.56 -0.83 -14.31
CA ARG A 122 -14.21 0.21 -13.34
C ARG A 122 -12.79 0.05 -12.79
N ALA A 123 -12.35 -1.18 -12.55
CA ALA A 123 -11.01 -1.44 -12.04
C ALA A 123 -9.93 -1.12 -13.09
N ILE A 124 -10.14 -1.51 -14.36
CA ILE A 124 -9.23 -1.20 -15.48
C ILE A 124 -9.15 0.32 -15.70
N ASP A 125 -10.30 1.00 -15.66
CA ASP A 125 -10.39 2.44 -15.82
C ASP A 125 -9.66 3.18 -14.69
N ALA A 126 -9.86 2.75 -13.44
CA ALA A 126 -9.24 3.36 -12.27
C ALA A 126 -7.71 3.32 -12.32
N VAL A 127 -7.12 2.25 -12.89
CA VAL A 127 -5.65 2.12 -13.01
C VAL A 127 -5.09 2.72 -14.31
N GLY A 128 -5.94 3.29 -15.18
CA GLY A 128 -5.55 3.91 -16.44
C GLY A 128 -5.01 2.90 -17.47
N LEU A 129 -5.70 1.76 -17.61
CA LEU A 129 -5.41 0.70 -18.60
C LEU A 129 -6.54 0.53 -19.61
N GLN A 130 -7.36 1.57 -19.86
CA GLN A 130 -8.36 1.56 -20.92
C GLN A 130 -7.71 1.29 -22.28
N GLY A 131 -8.32 0.41 -23.06
CA GLY A 131 -7.81 -0.01 -24.38
C GLY A 131 -6.72 -1.09 -24.31
N TYR A 132 -6.36 -1.57 -23.10
CA TYR A 132 -5.39 -2.64 -22.89
C TYR A 132 -6.05 -3.99 -22.58
N GLU A 133 -7.37 -4.06 -22.55
CA GLU A 133 -8.16 -5.20 -22.07
C GLU A 133 -7.75 -6.52 -22.77
N LYS A 134 -7.46 -6.44 -24.06
CA LYS A 134 -7.08 -7.60 -24.90
C LYS A 134 -5.57 -7.82 -24.99
N ARG A 135 -4.75 -6.94 -24.42
CA ARG A 135 -3.30 -7.10 -24.46
C ARG A 135 -2.85 -8.21 -23.51
N PRO A 136 -1.99 -9.13 -23.94
CA PRO A 136 -1.35 -10.10 -23.07
C PRO A 136 -0.46 -9.40 -22.04
N MET A 137 -0.42 -9.90 -20.80
CA MET A 137 0.35 -9.33 -19.70
C MET A 137 1.84 -9.20 -20.01
N GLN A 138 2.42 -10.12 -20.76
CA GLN A 138 3.83 -10.11 -21.16
C GLN A 138 4.19 -8.91 -22.08
N HIS A 139 3.22 -8.29 -22.75
CA HIS A 139 3.44 -7.13 -23.61
C HIS A 139 3.29 -5.79 -22.88
N LEU A 140 3.12 -5.81 -21.57
CA LEU A 140 3.04 -4.63 -20.73
C LEU A 140 4.42 -4.30 -20.15
N SER A 141 4.70 -3.01 -19.98
CA SER A 141 5.84 -2.55 -19.17
C SER A 141 5.64 -2.95 -17.70
N GLY A 142 6.73 -3.02 -16.91
CA GLY A 142 6.65 -3.38 -15.49
C GLY A 142 5.66 -2.51 -14.69
N GLY A 143 5.62 -1.20 -14.97
CA GLY A 143 4.65 -0.31 -14.34
C GLY A 143 3.20 -0.55 -14.78
N GLU A 144 2.97 -0.97 -16.04
CA GLU A 144 1.64 -1.37 -16.52
C GLU A 144 1.21 -2.70 -15.92
N GLN A 145 2.13 -3.67 -15.81
CA GLN A 145 1.89 -4.95 -15.15
C GLN A 145 1.48 -4.74 -13.69
N GLN A 146 2.20 -3.88 -12.96
CA GLN A 146 1.85 -3.57 -11.57
C GLN A 146 0.47 -2.92 -11.45
N ARG A 147 0.11 -2.02 -12.38
CA ARG A 147 -1.25 -1.45 -12.43
C ARG A 147 -2.31 -2.50 -12.76
N ALA A 148 -2.02 -3.47 -13.62
CA ALA A 148 -2.94 -4.57 -13.91
C ALA A 148 -3.18 -5.45 -12.68
N TRP A 149 -2.15 -5.77 -11.90
CA TRP A 149 -2.31 -6.45 -10.61
C TRP A 149 -3.11 -5.63 -9.60
N LEU A 150 -2.89 -4.31 -9.57
CA LEU A 150 -3.72 -3.44 -8.73
C LEU A 150 -5.19 -3.43 -9.20
N ALA A 151 -5.45 -3.51 -10.51
CA ALA A 151 -6.81 -3.68 -11.03
C ALA A 151 -7.47 -4.98 -10.56
N VAL A 152 -6.72 -6.08 -10.41
CA VAL A 152 -7.24 -7.33 -9.82
C VAL A 152 -7.76 -7.09 -8.39
N LEU A 153 -7.00 -6.37 -7.56
CA LEU A 153 -7.43 -6.02 -6.19
C LEU A 153 -8.69 -5.16 -6.20
N LEU A 154 -8.75 -4.18 -7.11
CA LEU A 154 -9.89 -3.27 -7.21
C LEU A 154 -11.15 -3.98 -7.72
N ALA A 155 -10.98 -4.90 -8.68
CA ALA A 155 -12.08 -5.72 -9.18
C ALA A 155 -12.64 -6.66 -8.08
N GLN A 156 -11.81 -7.07 -7.12
CA GLN A 156 -12.24 -7.85 -5.96
C GLN A 156 -13.19 -7.07 -5.05
N ASP A 157 -13.22 -5.72 -5.14
CA ASP A 157 -14.14 -4.82 -4.44
C ASP A 157 -14.14 -4.98 -2.91
N ALA A 158 -12.99 -5.34 -2.33
CA ALA A 158 -12.82 -5.54 -0.90
C ALA A 158 -12.75 -4.21 -0.15
N SER A 159 -13.17 -4.23 1.13
CA SER A 159 -13.14 -3.05 2.01
C SER A 159 -11.73 -2.67 2.46
N ILE A 160 -10.83 -3.66 2.52
CA ILE A 160 -9.44 -3.53 2.97
C ILE A 160 -8.50 -3.99 1.86
N LEU A 161 -7.53 -3.18 1.54
CA LEU A 161 -6.45 -3.48 0.60
C LEU A 161 -5.14 -3.66 1.38
N LEU A 162 -4.57 -4.85 1.35
CA LEU A 162 -3.25 -5.15 1.89
C LEU A 162 -2.25 -5.22 0.74
N LEU A 163 -1.16 -4.46 0.82
CA LEU A 163 -0.15 -4.39 -0.25
C LEU A 163 1.24 -4.63 0.35
N ASP A 164 1.88 -5.70 -0.08
CA ASP A 164 3.23 -6.06 0.35
C ASP A 164 4.24 -5.57 -0.68
N GLU A 165 4.86 -4.40 -0.41
CA GLU A 165 5.89 -3.77 -1.24
C GLU A 165 5.48 -3.54 -2.72
N PRO A 166 4.33 -2.91 -3.00
CA PRO A 166 3.81 -2.81 -4.38
C PRO A 166 4.63 -1.89 -5.29
N THR A 167 5.61 -1.18 -4.75
CA THR A 167 6.47 -0.24 -5.48
C THR A 167 7.88 -0.78 -5.74
N THR A 168 8.20 -1.98 -5.27
CA THR A 168 9.52 -2.60 -5.45
C THR A 168 9.78 -2.90 -6.93
N TYR A 169 11.02 -2.73 -7.40
CA TYR A 169 11.47 -2.88 -8.79
C TYR A 169 10.90 -1.88 -9.81
N LEU A 170 10.19 -0.85 -9.36
CA LEU A 170 9.70 0.24 -10.21
C LEU A 170 10.62 1.45 -10.11
N ASP A 171 10.74 2.22 -11.21
CA ASP A 171 11.36 3.53 -11.14
C ASP A 171 10.53 4.52 -10.32
N VAL A 172 11.14 5.62 -9.89
CA VAL A 172 10.52 6.62 -9.00
C VAL A 172 9.21 7.16 -9.55
N ARG A 173 9.12 7.39 -10.88
CA ARG A 173 7.91 7.90 -11.53
C ARG A 173 6.74 6.93 -11.39
N HIS A 174 6.99 5.65 -11.62
CA HIS A 174 5.98 4.60 -11.50
C HIS A 174 5.59 4.35 -10.04
N GLN A 175 6.56 4.41 -9.10
CA GLN A 175 6.26 4.33 -7.66
C GLN A 175 5.29 5.43 -7.22
N LEU A 176 5.60 6.69 -7.54
CA LEU A 176 4.75 7.83 -7.18
C LEU A 176 3.36 7.73 -7.81
N ARG A 177 3.26 7.23 -9.05
CA ARG A 177 1.98 7.03 -9.72
C ARG A 177 1.12 5.97 -9.01
N ILE A 178 1.71 4.85 -8.55
CA ILE A 178 1.01 3.83 -7.76
C ILE A 178 0.53 4.41 -6.43
N LEU A 179 1.36 5.14 -5.71
CA LEU A 179 0.99 5.75 -4.43
C LEU A 179 -0.11 6.80 -4.57
N SER A 180 -0.03 7.64 -5.61
CA SER A 180 -1.08 8.62 -5.91
C SER A 180 -2.40 7.93 -6.26
N LEU A 181 -2.35 6.84 -7.03
CA LEU A 181 -3.54 6.04 -7.35
C LEU A 181 -4.16 5.40 -6.10
N LEU A 182 -3.34 4.85 -5.19
CA LEU A 182 -3.84 4.30 -3.92
C LEU A 182 -4.49 5.38 -3.04
N ARG A 183 -3.93 6.59 -3.02
CA ARG A 183 -4.52 7.74 -2.33
C ARG A 183 -5.86 8.13 -2.95
N GLU A 184 -5.95 8.22 -4.27
CA GLU A 184 -7.21 8.50 -4.98
C GLU A 184 -8.27 7.44 -4.68
N ILE A 185 -7.92 6.15 -4.71
CA ILE A 185 -8.82 5.04 -4.36
C ILE A 185 -9.30 5.15 -2.91
N ASN A 186 -8.39 5.46 -1.98
CA ASN A 186 -8.75 5.65 -0.58
C ASN A 186 -9.75 6.81 -0.41
N GLU A 187 -9.50 7.95 -1.07
CA GLU A 187 -10.35 9.15 -0.95
C GLU A 187 -11.70 9.01 -1.66
N THR A 188 -11.72 8.36 -2.85
CA THR A 188 -12.94 8.28 -3.67
C THR A 188 -13.79 7.06 -3.33
N TRP A 189 -13.19 5.93 -2.98
CA TRP A 189 -13.90 4.69 -2.70
C TRP A 189 -13.96 4.36 -1.21
N GLY A 190 -13.32 5.15 -0.35
CA GLY A 190 -13.31 4.97 1.10
C GLY A 190 -12.62 3.69 1.57
N ARG A 191 -11.71 3.11 0.76
CA ARG A 191 -11.05 1.85 1.09
C ARG A 191 -10.01 2.05 2.19
N THR A 192 -9.90 1.09 3.09
CA THR A 192 -8.80 1.01 4.04
C THR A 192 -7.59 0.42 3.32
N VAL A 193 -6.43 1.05 3.42
CA VAL A 193 -5.21 0.60 2.76
C VAL A 193 -4.14 0.33 3.82
N VAL A 194 -3.55 -0.85 3.80
CA VAL A 194 -2.37 -1.20 4.60
C VAL A 194 -1.25 -1.56 3.64
N ILE A 195 -0.19 -0.79 3.64
CA ILE A 195 0.87 -0.88 2.64
C ILE A 195 2.25 -1.00 3.29
N VAL A 196 3.06 -1.96 2.87
CA VAL A 196 4.48 -2.02 3.24
C VAL A 196 5.27 -1.13 2.30
N LEU A 197 6.03 -0.20 2.89
CA LEU A 197 6.90 0.72 2.16
C LEU A 197 8.33 0.65 2.70
N HIS A 198 9.31 0.79 1.79
CA HIS A 198 10.72 0.91 2.14
C HIS A 198 11.17 2.37 2.24
N ASP A 199 10.59 3.25 1.44
CA ASP A 199 10.91 4.68 1.43
C ASP A 199 10.08 5.42 2.48
N MET A 200 10.76 5.98 3.47
CA MET A 200 10.15 6.73 4.56
C MET A 200 9.55 8.06 4.10
N ASN A 201 10.08 8.66 3.03
CA ASN A 201 9.50 9.86 2.46
C ASN A 201 8.15 9.56 1.80
N GLN A 202 8.04 8.40 1.11
CA GLN A 202 6.78 7.93 0.59
C GLN A 202 5.77 7.65 1.72
N ALA A 203 6.19 6.98 2.79
CA ALA A 203 5.34 6.75 3.97
C ALA A 203 4.89 8.08 4.61
N TYR A 204 5.81 9.06 4.73
CA TYR A 204 5.50 10.37 5.28
C TYR A 204 4.49 11.15 4.45
N GLN A 205 4.58 11.07 3.11
CA GLN A 205 3.74 11.86 2.19
C GLN A 205 2.37 11.22 1.95
N TYR A 206 2.30 9.89 1.84
CA TYR A 206 1.11 9.21 1.37
C TYR A 206 0.30 8.51 2.46
N ALA A 207 0.88 8.24 3.63
CA ALA A 207 0.15 7.58 4.71
C ALA A 207 -0.58 8.57 5.64
N ASP A 208 -1.71 8.14 6.20
CA ASP A 208 -2.39 8.81 7.31
C ASP A 208 -1.80 8.37 8.65
N GLU A 209 -1.38 7.10 8.71
CA GLU A 209 -0.71 6.50 9.86
C GLU A 209 0.51 5.69 9.42
N VAL A 210 1.51 5.64 10.28
CA VAL A 210 2.71 4.81 10.12
C VAL A 210 2.79 3.83 11.28
N LEU A 211 3.01 2.57 10.95
CA LEU A 211 3.34 1.50 11.88
C LEU A 211 4.81 1.13 11.69
N MET A 212 5.63 1.40 12.69
CA MET A 212 7.07 1.13 12.65
C MET A 212 7.38 -0.18 13.37
N MET A 213 8.00 -1.12 12.64
CA MET A 213 8.34 -2.45 13.14
C MET A 213 9.85 -2.67 13.23
N LYS A 214 10.27 -3.42 14.24
CA LYS A 214 11.63 -3.94 14.39
C LYS A 214 11.59 -5.30 15.08
N GLU A 215 12.36 -6.27 14.55
CA GLU A 215 12.55 -7.59 15.19
C GLU A 215 11.24 -8.25 15.63
N GLY A 216 10.22 -8.24 14.77
CA GLY A 216 8.93 -8.88 15.01
C GLY A 216 8.01 -8.15 15.98
N ALA A 217 8.34 -6.94 16.41
CA ALA A 217 7.55 -6.15 17.33
C ALA A 217 7.20 -4.77 16.76
N ILE A 218 6.11 -4.18 17.26
CA ILE A 218 5.74 -2.79 16.97
C ILE A 218 6.55 -1.88 17.86
N VAL A 219 7.29 -0.94 17.27
CA VAL A 219 8.08 0.05 18.00
C VAL A 219 7.29 1.32 18.29
N SER A 220 6.50 1.75 17.29
CA SER A 220 5.62 2.92 17.40
C SER A 220 4.56 2.89 16.31
N THR A 221 3.41 3.52 16.57
CA THR A 221 2.33 3.74 15.60
C THR A 221 1.73 5.11 15.82
N GLY A 222 1.21 5.74 14.77
CA GLY A 222 0.58 7.05 14.83
C GLY A 222 0.76 7.86 13.55
N ALA A 223 0.52 9.17 13.61
CA ALA A 223 0.70 10.03 12.47
C ALA A 223 2.17 10.05 12.01
N PRO A 224 2.43 10.19 10.69
CA PRO A 224 3.79 10.12 10.14
C PRO A 224 4.79 11.05 10.83
N GLN A 225 4.38 12.28 11.14
CA GLN A 225 5.23 13.27 11.82
C GLN A 225 5.60 12.92 13.26
N ASP A 226 4.82 12.06 13.92
CA ASP A 226 5.03 11.66 15.32
C ASP A 226 5.85 10.37 15.41
N VAL A 227 5.78 9.54 14.37
CA VAL A 227 6.46 8.23 14.30
C VAL A 227 7.82 8.35 13.58
N LEU A 228 7.88 9.01 12.42
CA LEU A 228 9.08 9.15 11.60
C LEU A 228 9.96 10.31 12.11
N THR A 229 10.32 10.25 13.38
CA THR A 229 11.21 11.22 14.04
C THR A 229 12.68 10.80 13.96
N PRO A 230 13.66 11.73 14.09
CA PRO A 230 15.08 11.35 14.15
C PRO A 230 15.37 10.27 15.19
N ALA A 231 14.74 10.35 16.37
CA ALA A 231 14.91 9.35 17.44
C ALA A 231 14.31 7.99 17.05
N GLY A 232 13.11 7.97 16.46
CA GLY A 232 12.46 6.75 15.96
C GLY A 232 13.28 6.08 14.86
N LEU A 233 13.77 6.86 13.90
CA LEU A 233 14.60 6.37 12.79
C LEU A 233 15.95 5.81 13.28
N ARG A 234 16.60 6.47 14.25
CA ARG A 234 17.81 5.96 14.88
C ARG A 234 17.55 4.65 15.61
N ARG A 235 16.46 4.56 16.37
CA ARG A 235 16.10 3.35 17.15
C ARG A 235 15.84 2.14 16.24
N VAL A 236 15.14 2.33 15.13
CA VAL A 236 14.68 1.23 14.26
C VAL A 236 15.68 0.90 13.17
N PHE A 237 16.20 1.91 12.49
CA PHE A 237 17.06 1.72 11.30
C PHE A 237 18.55 1.98 11.56
N ALA A 238 18.92 2.43 12.77
CA ALA A 238 20.29 2.82 13.13
C ALA A 238 20.87 3.92 12.21
N ILE A 239 20.02 4.81 11.68
CA ILE A 239 20.41 5.95 10.85
C ILE A 239 20.31 7.26 11.64
N ASP A 240 21.22 8.18 11.36
CA ASP A 240 21.18 9.54 11.91
C ASP A 240 20.51 10.47 10.89
N ALA A 241 19.19 10.52 10.94
CA ALA A 241 18.36 11.26 10.00
C ALA A 241 17.97 12.64 10.54
N GLU A 242 17.70 13.56 9.62
CA GLU A 242 17.05 14.84 9.90
C GLU A 242 15.71 14.89 9.15
N VAL A 243 14.67 15.37 9.81
CA VAL A 243 13.35 15.59 9.22
C VAL A 243 13.19 17.06 8.91
N VAL A 244 13.26 17.43 7.64
CA VAL A 244 13.06 18.81 7.19
C VAL A 244 11.60 19.00 6.81
N ARG A 245 10.93 19.94 7.49
CA ARG A 245 9.58 20.37 7.12
C ARG A 245 9.73 21.54 6.14
N THR A 246 9.43 21.33 4.87
CA THR A 246 9.37 22.40 3.89
C THR A 246 8.01 23.10 4.00
N ARG A 247 8.02 24.41 4.31
CA ARG A 247 6.85 25.25 4.02
C ARG A 247 6.83 25.46 2.52
N THR A 248 5.89 24.88 1.80
CA THR A 248 5.56 25.31 0.45
C THR A 248 4.96 26.71 0.57
N ALA A 249 5.77 27.74 0.38
CA ALA A 249 5.25 29.01 -0.10
C ALA A 249 4.59 28.68 -1.44
N ALA A 250 3.29 28.91 -1.57
CA ALA A 250 2.64 28.87 -2.86
C ALA A 250 3.46 29.78 -3.80
N PRO A 251 3.91 29.31 -4.98
CA PRO A 251 4.58 30.19 -5.91
C PRO A 251 3.59 31.28 -6.34
N SER A 252 3.84 32.51 -5.89
CA SER A 252 3.00 33.68 -6.15
C SER A 252 3.16 34.21 -7.57
N SER A 253 3.73 33.43 -8.50
CA SER A 253 3.84 33.83 -9.91
C SER A 253 4.12 32.63 -10.80
N CYS A 254 3.06 31.91 -11.18
CA CYS A 254 3.07 31.13 -12.41
C CYS A 254 1.85 31.56 -13.21
N PRO A 255 1.96 32.39 -14.27
CA PRO A 255 0.85 32.66 -15.16
C PRO A 255 0.63 31.47 -16.06
N GLU A 256 -0.61 30.99 -16.06
CA GLU A 256 -1.26 30.19 -17.10
C GLU A 256 -0.67 28.81 -17.47
N ALA A 257 -0.96 27.79 -16.61
CA ALA A 257 -1.31 26.47 -17.09
C ALA A 257 -2.20 25.79 -16.03
N PRO A 258 -3.30 25.12 -16.40
CA PRO A 258 -4.19 24.48 -15.43
C PRO A 258 -3.57 23.14 -14.96
N CYS A 259 -2.55 23.22 -14.13
CA CYS A 259 -2.12 22.07 -13.33
C CYS A 259 -3.20 21.87 -12.25
N ARG A 260 -4.22 21.07 -12.56
CA ARG A 260 -5.22 20.64 -11.58
C ARG A 260 -4.49 19.79 -10.53
N ARG A 261 -3.90 20.46 -9.53
CA ARG A 261 -3.57 19.83 -8.25
C ARG A 261 -4.88 19.53 -7.52
N ARG A 262 -5.51 18.40 -7.84
CA ARG A 262 -6.57 17.87 -7.00
C ARG A 262 -5.95 17.17 -5.81
N GLY A 263 -6.03 17.80 -4.64
CA GLY A 263 -6.35 17.18 -3.40
C GLY A 263 -5.27 16.40 -2.65
N LEU A 264 -4.09 17.01 -2.38
CA LEU A 264 -3.40 16.64 -1.15
C LEU A 264 -3.94 17.56 -0.05
N LYS A 265 -4.88 17.07 0.75
CA LYS A 265 -5.37 17.78 1.94
C LYS A 265 -4.25 17.81 2.98
N GLY A 266 -3.73 19.00 3.24
CA GLY A 266 -2.81 19.31 4.34
C GLY A 266 -1.36 19.44 3.90
N ASP A 267 -0.68 20.50 4.39
CA ASP A 267 0.72 20.86 4.18
C ASP A 267 1.70 19.83 4.77
N ARG A 268 1.65 18.58 4.29
CA ARG A 268 2.57 17.52 4.70
C ARG A 268 3.73 17.42 3.70
N HIS A 269 4.61 18.40 3.70
CA HIS A 269 5.87 18.31 2.99
C HIS A 269 6.99 18.22 4.02
N GLY A 270 7.41 16.98 4.29
CA GLY A 270 8.59 16.68 5.09
C GLY A 270 9.52 15.78 4.29
N PHE A 271 10.81 16.04 4.39
CA PHE A 271 11.84 15.18 3.83
C PHE A 271 12.68 14.58 4.95
N ILE A 272 12.93 13.28 4.83
CA ILE A 272 13.81 12.53 5.71
C ILE A 272 15.07 12.23 4.92
N TYR A 273 16.23 12.64 5.40
CA TYR A 273 17.52 12.31 4.82
C TYR A 273 18.53 11.93 5.89
N ASP A 274 19.50 11.07 5.53
CA ASP A 274 20.65 10.78 6.37
C ASP A 274 21.59 11.99 6.35
N LYS A 275 22.00 12.48 7.53
CA LYS A 275 22.89 13.66 7.66
C LYS A 275 24.19 13.53 6.87
N ARG A 276 24.65 12.31 6.60
CA ARG A 276 25.85 12.05 5.80
C ARG A 276 25.69 12.38 4.31
N TRP A 277 24.44 12.56 3.82
CA TRP A 277 24.11 12.79 2.40
C TRP A 277 23.51 14.17 2.13
N LYS A 278 23.81 15.15 2.98
CA LYS A 278 23.16 16.47 3.04
C LYS A 278 23.10 17.26 1.72
N GLU A 279 24.06 17.10 0.81
CA GLU A 279 24.13 17.93 -0.41
C GLU A 279 23.53 17.30 -1.66
N THR A 280 23.49 15.99 -1.75
CA THR A 280 23.09 15.30 -2.99
C THR A 280 21.59 15.02 -3.04
N SER A 281 20.96 14.71 -1.92
CA SER A 281 19.57 14.26 -1.87
C SER A 281 18.55 15.39 -2.02
N LEU A 282 18.82 16.59 -1.48
CA LEU A 282 17.91 17.73 -1.59
C LEU A 282 17.81 18.27 -3.04
N ARG A 283 18.92 18.28 -3.79
CA ARG A 283 18.92 18.75 -5.20
C ARG A 283 18.22 17.80 -6.17
N LEU A 284 18.23 16.49 -5.88
CA LEU A 284 17.57 15.50 -6.74
C LEU A 284 16.04 15.54 -6.57
N TYR A 285 15.57 15.73 -5.35
CA TYR A 285 14.15 15.75 -5.04
C TYR A 285 13.45 17.03 -5.50
N ASP A 286 14.10 18.19 -5.38
CA ASP A 286 13.58 19.45 -5.91
C ASP A 286 13.43 19.43 -7.45
N ARG A 287 14.35 18.77 -8.17
CA ARG A 287 14.24 18.59 -9.62
C ARG A 287 13.11 17.64 -10.03
N LEU A 288 12.80 16.62 -9.21
CA LEU A 288 11.74 15.65 -9.51
C LEU A 288 10.34 16.20 -9.20
N LEU A 289 10.20 17.06 -8.20
CA LEU A 289 8.91 17.67 -7.83
C LEU A 289 8.58 18.93 -8.65
N CYS A 290 9.58 19.68 -9.11
CA CYS A 290 9.39 20.91 -9.88
C CYS A 290 9.31 20.70 -11.38
N GLY A 291 9.38 19.47 -11.90
CA GLY A 291 9.23 19.17 -13.32
C GLY A 291 10.10 20.09 -14.18
N SER A 292 11.24 19.63 -14.66
CA SER A 292 11.98 20.36 -15.69
C SER A 292 11.07 20.65 -16.88
N GLY A 293 10.51 21.85 -16.91
CA GLY A 293 10.04 22.44 -18.16
C GLY A 293 11.27 22.65 -19.06
N GLY A 294 11.30 21.94 -20.16
CA GLY A 294 12.26 22.00 -21.23
C GLY A 294 11.80 21.06 -22.33
#